data_2159af943fb3587cd35e15b23b7d485a
#
_entry.id   2159af943fb3587cd35e15b23b7d485a
#
_cell.length_a   1.000
_cell.length_b   1.000
_cell.length_c   1.000
_cell.angle_alpha   90.00
_cell.angle_beta   90.00
_cell.angle_gamma   90.00
#
_symmetry.space_group_name_H-M   'P 1'
#
loop_
_entity.id
_entity.type
_entity.pdbx_description
1 polymer ?
#
loop_
_entity_poly.entity_id
_entity_poly.type
_entity_poly.pdbx_seq_one_letter_code
_entity_poly.pdbx_strand_id
1 'polypeptide(L)'
;MLKINLNIFSYLDVSVLENIDFQLKKGAQLSLIGESGCGKSSLLKIIYGLLDCDNGTFFWNDIQILGPKFHLVPGMPFIKYLAQDFDLMPFITVGENVGKFLSNFYPKEKQNRIDELLNLVEMTEFKHIKAKFLSGGQMQRVALARVLAQEPEVLLLDEPFSHID
;
A
#
# COMPACT_ATOMS: atom_id res chain seq x y z
N MET A 1 -13.88 -6.94 -8.26
CA MET A 1 -13.61 -8.16 -7.48
C MET A 1 -12.14 -8.51 -7.65
N LEU A 2 -11.40 -8.67 -6.56
CA LEU A 2 -10.02 -9.18 -6.57
C LEU A 2 -10.06 -10.70 -6.59
N LYS A 3 -9.34 -11.31 -7.53
CA LYS A 3 -9.19 -12.77 -7.64
C LYS A 3 -7.71 -13.11 -7.59
N ILE A 4 -7.33 -13.97 -6.69
CA ILE A 4 -5.95 -14.42 -6.48
C ILE A 4 -5.96 -15.95 -6.59
N ASN A 5 -5.15 -16.45 -7.50
CA ASN A 5 -4.84 -17.86 -7.61
C ASN A 5 -3.33 -17.99 -7.75
N LEU A 6 -2.68 -18.52 -6.72
CA LEU A 6 -1.25 -18.72 -6.65
C LEU A 6 -0.98 -20.19 -6.34
N ASN A 7 -0.33 -20.88 -7.24
CA ASN A 7 0.04 -22.28 -7.03
C ASN A 7 1.30 -22.37 -6.18
N ILE A 8 2.38 -21.69 -6.58
CA ILE A 8 3.64 -21.70 -5.85
C ILE A 8 4.41 -20.40 -6.11
N PHE A 9 5.02 -19.87 -5.06
CA PHE A 9 6.03 -18.81 -5.15
C PHE A 9 7.24 -19.19 -4.28
N SER A 10 8.44 -19.07 -4.86
CA SER A 10 9.69 -19.39 -4.19
C SER A 10 10.68 -18.24 -4.30
N TYR A 11 11.48 -18.04 -3.26
CA TYR A 11 12.72 -17.29 -3.35
C TYR A 11 13.85 -18.26 -3.62
N LEU A 12 14.50 -18.13 -4.81
CA LEU A 12 15.45 -19.11 -5.30
C LEU A 12 14.80 -20.52 -5.31
N ASP A 13 15.34 -21.46 -4.55
CA ASP A 13 14.84 -22.83 -4.47
C ASP A 13 13.96 -23.11 -3.22
N VAL A 14 13.64 -22.07 -2.45
CA VAL A 14 12.85 -22.22 -1.22
C VAL A 14 11.42 -21.78 -1.49
N SER A 15 10.47 -22.72 -1.41
CA SER A 15 9.04 -22.41 -1.47
C SER A 15 8.61 -21.59 -0.27
N VAL A 16 7.89 -20.50 -0.51
CA VAL A 16 7.41 -19.56 0.52
C VAL A 16 5.90 -19.50 0.57
N LEU A 17 5.23 -19.58 -0.59
CA LEU A 17 3.79 -19.56 -0.71
C LEU A 17 3.34 -20.70 -1.60
N GLU A 18 2.31 -21.43 -1.17
CA GLU A 18 1.76 -22.56 -1.89
C GLU A 18 0.23 -22.59 -1.80
N ASN A 19 -0.43 -22.90 -2.92
CA ASN A 19 -1.85 -23.19 -3.00
C ASN A 19 -2.75 -22.11 -2.35
N ILE A 20 -2.54 -20.84 -2.71
CA ILE A 20 -3.33 -19.72 -2.23
C ILE A 20 -4.41 -19.39 -3.28
N ASP A 21 -5.66 -19.57 -2.92
CA ASP A 21 -6.82 -19.21 -3.75
C ASP A 21 -7.84 -18.46 -2.90
N PHE A 22 -8.18 -17.25 -3.32
CA PHE A 22 -9.28 -16.49 -2.72
C PHE A 22 -9.82 -15.40 -3.64
N GLN A 23 -11.03 -14.95 -3.31
CA GLN A 23 -11.70 -13.87 -4.03
C GLN A 23 -12.27 -12.86 -3.04
N LEU A 24 -12.09 -11.57 -3.34
CA LEU A 24 -12.62 -10.46 -2.54
C LEU A 24 -13.54 -9.60 -3.36
N LYS A 25 -14.76 -9.41 -2.87
CA LYS A 25 -15.72 -8.46 -3.46
C LYS A 25 -15.37 -7.03 -3.04
N LYS A 26 -15.88 -6.04 -3.78
CA LYS A 26 -15.76 -4.62 -3.40
C LYS A 26 -16.34 -4.42 -1.99
N GLY A 27 -15.60 -3.71 -1.14
CA GLY A 27 -15.97 -3.45 0.26
C GLY A 27 -15.66 -4.59 1.23
N ALA A 28 -15.19 -5.76 0.76
CA ALA A 28 -14.73 -6.83 1.64
C ALA A 28 -13.34 -6.53 2.20
N GLN A 29 -13.06 -7.07 3.40
CA GLN A 29 -11.78 -7.01 4.07
C GLN A 29 -11.26 -8.43 4.29
N LEU A 30 -9.95 -8.63 4.12
CA LEU A 30 -9.25 -9.88 4.41
C LEU A 30 -8.04 -9.59 5.28
N SER A 31 -7.93 -10.33 6.39
CA SER A 31 -6.73 -10.31 7.23
C SER A 31 -5.89 -11.55 6.98
N LEU A 32 -4.59 -11.34 6.70
CA LEU A 32 -3.61 -12.41 6.59
C LEU A 32 -2.95 -12.60 7.96
N ILE A 33 -3.15 -13.78 8.55
CA ILE A 33 -2.62 -14.13 9.87
C ILE A 33 -1.62 -15.27 9.71
N GLY A 34 -0.51 -15.19 10.42
CA GLY A 34 0.55 -16.21 10.41
C GLY A 34 1.81 -15.70 11.10
N GLU A 35 2.74 -16.61 11.36
CA GLU A 35 4.03 -16.31 11.98
C GLU A 35 4.85 -15.29 11.16
N SER A 36 5.84 -14.66 11.81
CA SER A 36 6.81 -13.82 11.09
C SER A 36 7.59 -14.66 10.08
N GLY A 37 7.77 -14.13 8.88
CA GLY A 37 8.48 -14.83 7.80
C GLY A 37 7.66 -15.86 7.01
N CYS A 38 6.39 -16.11 7.33
CA CYS A 38 5.55 -17.07 6.57
C CYS A 38 5.07 -16.58 5.19
N GLY A 39 5.59 -15.44 4.68
CA GLY A 39 5.32 -14.97 3.33
C GLY A 39 4.19 -13.95 3.16
N LYS A 40 3.58 -13.42 4.25
CA LYS A 40 2.50 -12.40 4.15
C LYS A 40 2.89 -11.20 3.30
N SER A 41 4.03 -10.59 3.60
CA SER A 41 4.56 -9.44 2.85
C SER A 41 4.90 -9.81 1.40
N SER A 42 5.36 -11.05 1.16
CA SER A 42 5.63 -11.55 -0.20
C SER A 42 4.34 -11.63 -1.02
N LEU A 43 3.26 -12.16 -0.44
CA LEU A 43 1.95 -12.21 -1.09
C LEU A 43 1.44 -10.80 -1.43
N LEU A 44 1.51 -9.87 -0.47
CA LEU A 44 1.10 -8.48 -0.71
C LEU A 44 1.92 -7.81 -1.81
N LYS A 45 3.24 -8.03 -1.84
CA LYS A 45 4.14 -7.52 -2.88
C LYS A 45 3.86 -8.11 -4.26
N ILE A 46 3.51 -9.39 -4.34
CA ILE A 46 3.07 -10.03 -5.60
C ILE A 46 1.77 -9.41 -6.08
N ILE A 47 0.76 -9.27 -5.21
CA ILE A 47 -0.53 -8.67 -5.54
C ILE A 47 -0.37 -7.19 -5.97
N TYR A 48 0.59 -6.48 -5.37
CA TYR A 48 0.89 -5.09 -5.77
C TYR A 48 1.69 -5.00 -7.08
N GLY A 49 2.35 -6.08 -7.51
CA GLY A 49 3.21 -6.10 -8.70
C GLY A 49 4.67 -5.66 -8.43
N LEU A 50 5.16 -5.80 -7.18
CA LEU A 50 6.57 -5.62 -6.81
C LEU A 50 7.41 -6.88 -7.01
N LEU A 51 6.77 -8.04 -7.04
CA LEU A 51 7.40 -9.34 -7.27
C LEU A 51 6.67 -10.06 -8.40
N ASP A 52 7.43 -10.74 -9.24
CA ASP A 52 6.87 -11.64 -10.24
C ASP A 52 6.46 -12.97 -9.61
N CYS A 53 5.39 -13.56 -10.11
CA CYS A 53 4.97 -14.91 -9.77
C CYS A 53 4.66 -15.66 -11.06
N ASP A 54 5.49 -16.65 -11.40
CA ASP A 54 5.36 -17.39 -12.66
C ASP A 54 4.23 -18.44 -12.59
N ASN A 55 3.86 -18.90 -11.39
CA ASN A 55 2.85 -19.92 -11.14
C ASN A 55 1.63 -19.36 -10.42
N GLY A 56 1.00 -18.34 -10.99
CA GLY A 56 -0.20 -17.72 -10.42
C GLY A 56 -0.88 -16.78 -11.39
N THR A 57 -2.14 -16.45 -11.08
CA THR A 57 -2.92 -15.46 -11.81
C THR A 57 -3.61 -14.52 -10.83
N PHE A 58 -3.51 -13.23 -11.10
CA PHE A 58 -4.00 -12.16 -10.23
C PHE A 58 -4.83 -11.21 -11.06
N PHE A 59 -6.08 -10.96 -10.65
CA PHE A 59 -7.00 -10.10 -11.38
C PHE A 59 -7.71 -9.12 -10.46
N TRP A 60 -7.89 -7.89 -10.93
CA TRP A 60 -8.88 -6.95 -10.43
C TRP A 60 -9.96 -6.77 -11.50
N ASN A 61 -11.17 -7.26 -11.21
CA ASN A 61 -12.22 -7.42 -12.21
C ASN A 61 -11.69 -8.24 -13.41
N ASP A 62 -11.61 -7.63 -14.60
CA ASP A 62 -11.10 -8.26 -15.82
C ASP A 62 -9.67 -7.82 -16.16
N ILE A 63 -9.02 -7.03 -15.29
CA ILE A 63 -7.65 -6.52 -15.48
C ILE A 63 -6.69 -7.45 -14.78
N GLN A 64 -5.77 -8.05 -15.53
CA GLN A 64 -4.70 -8.86 -14.96
C GLN A 64 -3.66 -7.96 -14.29
N ILE A 65 -3.29 -8.32 -13.05
CA ILE A 65 -2.22 -7.68 -12.30
C ILE A 65 -0.93 -8.41 -12.66
N LEU A 66 0.04 -7.67 -13.19
CA LEU A 66 1.32 -8.20 -13.66
C LEU A 66 2.47 -7.62 -12.82
N GLY A 67 3.56 -8.37 -12.76
CA GLY A 67 4.76 -8.01 -12.01
C GLY A 67 5.80 -7.22 -12.81
N PRO A 68 7.01 -7.05 -12.25
CA PRO A 68 8.10 -6.26 -12.83
C PRO A 68 8.57 -6.70 -14.21
N LYS A 69 8.38 -7.95 -14.60
CA LYS A 69 8.69 -8.43 -15.96
C LYS A 69 7.88 -7.71 -17.04
N PHE A 70 6.72 -7.14 -16.69
CA PHE A 70 5.78 -6.54 -17.62
C PHE A 70 5.63 -5.02 -17.43
N HIS A 71 5.94 -4.50 -16.23
CA HIS A 71 5.78 -3.10 -15.86
C HIS A 71 7.05 -2.54 -15.23
N LEU A 72 7.57 -1.43 -15.78
CA LEU A 72 8.73 -0.71 -15.22
C LEU A 72 8.41 -0.03 -13.88
N VAL A 73 7.15 0.37 -13.68
CA VAL A 73 6.69 0.99 -12.45
C VAL A 73 5.75 0.01 -11.76
N PRO A 74 6.06 -0.42 -10.54
CA PRO A 74 5.21 -1.33 -9.78
C PRO A 74 3.83 -0.74 -9.48
N GLY A 75 2.86 -1.61 -9.36
CA GLY A 75 1.50 -1.26 -8.99
C GLY A 75 0.61 -0.87 -10.15
N MET A 76 -0.67 -1.00 -9.91
CA MET A 76 -1.72 -0.55 -10.84
C MET A 76 -2.35 0.74 -10.29
N PRO A 77 -2.94 1.60 -11.13
CA PRO A 77 -3.55 2.86 -10.68
C PRO A 77 -4.55 2.67 -9.54
N PHE A 78 -5.31 1.58 -9.59
CA PHE A 78 -6.38 1.25 -8.64
C PHE A 78 -5.91 0.50 -7.38
N ILE A 79 -4.65 0.04 -7.32
CA ILE A 79 -4.08 -0.65 -6.14
C ILE A 79 -3.04 0.25 -5.49
N LYS A 80 -3.09 0.35 -4.16
CA LYS A 80 -2.03 1.01 -3.39
C LYS A 80 -1.56 0.09 -2.27
N TYR A 81 -0.28 0.21 -1.96
CA TYR A 81 0.41 -0.61 -0.97
C TYR A 81 1.04 0.30 0.09
N LEU A 82 0.69 0.05 1.34
CA LEU A 82 1.34 0.64 2.51
C LEU A 82 2.37 -0.35 3.03
N ALA A 83 3.63 -0.05 2.74
CA ALA A 83 4.77 -0.84 3.21
C ALA A 83 5.05 -0.61 4.69
N GLN A 84 5.70 -1.58 5.32
CA GLN A 84 6.10 -1.52 6.73
C GLN A 84 7.06 -0.37 7.03
N ASP A 85 7.91 0.04 6.09
CA ASP A 85 8.88 1.15 6.22
C ASP A 85 8.30 2.53 5.89
N PHE A 86 6.98 2.59 5.62
CA PHE A 86 6.19 3.80 5.32
C PHE A 86 6.59 4.59 4.07
N ASP A 87 7.79 4.46 3.54
CA ASP A 87 8.32 5.17 2.36
C ASP A 87 8.04 6.69 2.36
N LEU A 88 8.07 7.34 3.52
CA LEU A 88 7.91 8.79 3.62
C LEU A 88 9.18 9.52 3.21
N MET A 89 9.03 10.68 2.60
CA MET A 89 10.13 11.58 2.32
C MET A 89 10.52 12.36 3.59
N PRO A 90 11.69 12.10 4.19
CA PRO A 90 11.99 12.57 5.54
C PRO A 90 12.21 14.08 5.64
N PHE A 91 12.62 14.72 4.55
CA PHE A 91 13.04 16.13 4.53
C PHE A 91 11.97 17.13 4.11
N ILE A 92 10.82 16.65 3.63
CA ILE A 92 9.65 17.49 3.33
C ILE A 92 8.62 17.39 4.46
N THR A 93 7.66 18.31 4.46
CA THR A 93 6.62 18.36 5.49
C THR A 93 5.62 17.21 5.37
N VAL A 94 4.85 17.00 6.44
CA VAL A 94 3.73 16.05 6.46
C VAL A 94 2.71 16.37 5.38
N GLY A 95 2.31 17.65 5.24
CA GLY A 95 1.38 18.08 4.20
C GLY A 95 1.90 17.82 2.78
N GLU A 96 3.20 18.07 2.53
CA GLU A 96 3.85 17.76 1.26
C GLU A 96 3.90 16.26 0.97
N ASN A 97 4.16 15.43 1.99
CA ASN A 97 4.12 13.97 1.84
C ASN A 97 2.72 13.49 1.43
N VAL A 98 1.67 13.93 2.11
CA VAL A 98 0.27 13.55 1.78
C VAL A 98 -0.12 14.05 0.40
N GLY A 99 0.25 15.29 0.07
CA GLY A 99 -0.10 15.92 -1.22
C GLY A 99 0.79 15.53 -2.40
N LYS A 100 1.79 14.67 -2.22
CA LYS A 100 2.80 14.34 -3.25
C LYS A 100 2.21 13.86 -4.58
N PHE A 101 1.18 13.04 -4.52
CA PHE A 101 0.55 12.44 -5.69
C PHE A 101 -0.74 13.14 -6.13
N LEU A 102 -1.13 14.22 -5.44
CA LEU A 102 -2.28 15.02 -5.82
C LEU A 102 -1.92 16.02 -6.93
N SER A 103 -2.89 16.28 -7.82
CA SER A 103 -2.73 17.23 -8.91
C SER A 103 -2.41 18.65 -8.42
N ASN A 104 -1.50 19.33 -9.10
CA ASN A 104 -1.17 20.73 -8.84
C ASN A 104 -2.04 21.71 -9.65
N PHE A 105 -2.90 21.23 -10.56
CA PHE A 105 -3.74 22.10 -11.39
C PHE A 105 -4.81 22.85 -10.57
N TYR A 106 -5.23 22.28 -9.45
CA TYR A 106 -6.24 22.85 -8.56
C TYR A 106 -5.70 23.00 -7.12
N PRO A 107 -4.87 24.05 -6.86
CA PRO A 107 -4.16 24.18 -5.57
C PRO A 107 -5.06 24.21 -4.34
N LYS A 108 -6.25 24.85 -4.44
CA LYS A 108 -7.21 24.90 -3.35
C LYS A 108 -7.82 23.56 -3.04
N GLU A 109 -8.21 22.80 -4.06
CA GLU A 109 -8.76 21.45 -3.91
C GLU A 109 -7.71 20.50 -3.31
N LYS A 110 -6.48 20.57 -3.83
CA LYS A 110 -5.34 19.83 -3.26
C LYS A 110 -5.16 20.12 -1.79
N GLN A 111 -5.19 21.40 -1.40
CA GLN A 111 -5.00 21.80 -0.01
C GLN A 111 -6.14 21.31 0.89
N ASN A 112 -7.39 21.44 0.43
CA ASN A 112 -8.56 20.96 1.16
C ASN A 112 -8.48 19.43 1.36
N ARG A 113 -8.04 18.69 0.33
CA ARG A 113 -7.91 17.23 0.42
C ARG A 113 -6.81 16.82 1.40
N ILE A 114 -5.68 17.53 1.42
CA ILE A 114 -4.63 17.32 2.42
C ILE A 114 -5.17 17.54 3.84
N ASP A 115 -5.90 18.63 4.06
CA ASP A 115 -6.43 18.96 5.38
C ASP A 115 -7.49 17.95 5.86
N GLU A 116 -8.37 17.52 4.97
CA GLU A 116 -9.33 16.45 5.24
C GLU A 116 -8.65 15.15 5.66
N LEU A 117 -7.63 14.71 4.91
CA LEU A 117 -6.92 13.47 5.19
C LEU A 117 -6.09 13.55 6.46
N LEU A 118 -5.43 14.68 6.73
CA LEU A 118 -4.70 14.89 7.98
C LEU A 118 -5.63 14.91 9.19
N ASN A 119 -6.81 15.49 9.05
CA ASN A 119 -7.82 15.45 10.10
C ASN A 119 -8.31 14.02 10.35
N LEU A 120 -8.55 13.24 9.29
CA LEU A 120 -8.99 11.83 9.39
C LEU A 120 -8.00 10.96 10.20
N VAL A 121 -6.69 11.21 10.05
CA VAL A 121 -5.64 10.47 10.75
C VAL A 121 -5.10 11.18 11.99
N GLU A 122 -5.76 12.25 12.45
CA GLU A 122 -5.40 13.05 13.64
C GLU A 122 -3.96 13.62 13.57
N MET A 123 -3.56 14.13 12.40
CA MET A 123 -2.23 14.66 12.14
C MET A 123 -2.22 16.13 11.69
N THR A 124 -3.33 16.86 11.89
CA THR A 124 -3.50 18.24 11.41
C THR A 124 -2.43 19.19 11.98
N GLU A 125 -2.12 19.08 13.27
CA GLU A 125 -1.12 19.93 13.94
C GLU A 125 0.30 19.72 13.41
N PHE A 126 0.58 18.54 12.84
CA PHE A 126 1.89 18.18 12.30
C PHE A 126 2.08 18.57 10.84
N LYS A 127 1.09 19.18 10.18
CA LYS A 127 1.07 19.48 8.74
C LYS A 127 2.35 20.14 8.23
N HIS A 128 2.93 21.06 8.99
CA HIS A 128 4.12 21.83 8.63
C HIS A 128 5.42 21.26 9.20
N ILE A 129 5.34 20.14 9.94
CA ILE A 129 6.51 19.45 10.51
C ILE A 129 7.10 18.53 9.43
N LYS A 130 8.44 18.46 9.37
CA LYS A 130 9.14 17.51 8.48
C LYS A 130 8.96 16.08 8.99
N ALA A 131 8.75 15.13 8.06
CA ALA A 131 8.45 13.74 8.42
C ALA A 131 9.55 13.08 9.28
N LYS A 132 10.82 13.48 9.14
CA LYS A 132 11.92 12.96 9.96
C LYS A 132 11.81 13.22 11.48
N PHE A 133 10.92 14.11 11.89
CA PHE A 133 10.71 14.42 13.31
C PHE A 133 9.50 13.69 13.92
N LEU A 134 8.84 12.85 13.16
CA LEU A 134 7.68 12.08 13.60
C LEU A 134 8.10 10.81 14.34
N SER A 135 7.28 10.38 15.30
CA SER A 135 7.36 9.03 15.86
C SER A 135 6.94 7.97 14.84
N GLY A 136 7.24 6.69 15.10
CA GLY A 136 6.83 5.58 14.22
C GLY A 136 5.33 5.54 13.95
N GLY A 137 4.50 5.64 15.00
CA GLY A 137 3.04 5.68 14.85
C GLY A 137 2.54 6.92 14.11
N GLN A 138 3.20 8.09 14.28
CA GLN A 138 2.87 9.29 13.51
C GLN A 138 3.25 9.12 12.03
N MET A 139 4.42 8.55 11.73
CA MET A 139 4.82 8.24 10.35
C MET A 139 3.82 7.30 9.68
N GLN A 140 3.38 6.29 10.38
CA GLN A 140 2.38 5.33 9.89
C GLN A 140 1.06 6.01 9.53
N ARG A 141 0.54 6.88 10.39
CA ARG A 141 -0.68 7.65 10.12
C ARG A 141 -0.54 8.57 8.90
N VAL A 142 0.58 9.24 8.76
CA VAL A 142 0.87 10.09 7.58
C VAL A 142 0.99 9.25 6.30
N ALA A 143 1.64 8.09 6.36
CA ALA A 143 1.75 7.18 5.23
C ALA A 143 0.38 6.65 4.79
N LEU A 144 -0.50 6.32 5.74
CA LEU A 144 -1.88 5.94 5.45
C LEU A 144 -2.64 7.09 4.75
N ALA A 145 -2.56 8.33 5.27
CA ALA A 145 -3.18 9.50 4.63
C ALA A 145 -2.66 9.70 3.20
N ARG A 146 -1.34 9.55 2.95
CA ARG A 146 -0.75 9.64 1.63
C ARG A 146 -1.26 8.60 0.65
N VAL A 147 -1.45 7.38 1.12
CA VAL A 147 -2.01 6.29 0.29
C VAL A 147 -3.48 6.55 -0.02
N LEU A 148 -4.27 6.97 0.97
CA LEU A 148 -5.68 7.32 0.80
C LEU A 148 -5.90 8.54 -0.11
N ALA A 149 -4.93 9.46 -0.19
CA ALA A 149 -4.97 10.58 -1.11
C ALA A 149 -5.09 10.18 -2.58
N GLN A 150 -4.65 8.97 -2.93
CA GLN A 150 -4.70 8.42 -4.27
C GLN A 150 -5.99 7.65 -4.58
N GLU A 151 -6.96 7.63 -3.66
CA GLU A 151 -8.30 7.02 -3.81
C GLU A 151 -8.26 5.57 -4.34
N PRO A 152 -7.53 4.66 -3.69
CA PRO A 152 -7.38 3.30 -4.18
C PRO A 152 -8.71 2.52 -4.13
N GLU A 153 -8.95 1.67 -5.12
CA GLU A 153 -10.02 0.67 -5.07
C GLU A 153 -9.61 -0.57 -4.26
N VAL A 154 -8.30 -0.87 -4.25
CA VAL A 154 -7.68 -1.94 -3.46
C VAL A 154 -6.57 -1.35 -2.61
N LEU A 155 -6.65 -1.53 -1.31
CA LEU A 155 -5.65 -1.10 -0.35
C LEU A 155 -4.99 -2.33 0.29
N LEU A 156 -3.68 -2.44 0.13
CA LEU A 156 -2.84 -3.47 0.73
C LEU A 156 -2.06 -2.86 1.89
N LEU A 157 -2.20 -3.44 3.07
CA LEU A 157 -1.55 -2.98 4.30
C LEU A 157 -0.61 -4.06 4.83
N ASP A 158 0.68 -3.75 4.92
CA ASP A 158 1.69 -4.66 5.44
C ASP A 158 2.05 -4.24 6.87
N GLU A 159 1.68 -5.07 7.83
CA GLU A 159 1.86 -4.85 9.26
C GLU A 159 1.40 -3.44 9.75
N PRO A 160 0.16 -3.04 9.45
CA PRO A 160 -0.29 -1.65 9.67
C PRO A 160 -0.41 -1.25 11.16
N PHE A 161 -0.12 -2.14 12.09
CA PHE A 161 -0.20 -1.89 13.54
C PHE A 161 1.12 -2.15 14.27
N SER A 162 2.23 -2.37 13.54
CA SER A 162 3.52 -2.73 14.13
C SER A 162 4.17 -1.62 14.98
N HIS A 163 3.72 -0.39 14.85
CA HIS A 163 4.25 0.79 15.54
C HIS A 163 3.21 1.51 16.42
N ILE A 164 2.12 0.83 16.76
CA ILE A 164 1.10 1.36 17.68
C ILE A 164 1.41 0.75 19.05
N ASP A 165 1.81 1.60 20.00
CA ASP A 165 1.97 1.27 21.41
C ASP A 165 0.62 1.11 22.12
#